data_50b54ad62244675642789769414ed0db
#
_entry.id   50b54ad62244675642789769414ed0db
#
_cell.length_a   1.000
_cell.length_b   1.000
_cell.length_c   1.000
_cell.angle_alpha   90.00
_cell.angle_beta   90.00
_cell.angle_gamma   90.00
#
_symmetry.space_group_name_H-M   'P 1'
#
loop_
_entity.id
_entity.type
_entity.pdbx_description
1 polymer ?
#
loop_
_entity_poly.entity_id
_entity_poly.type
_entity_poly.pdbx_seq_one_letter_code
_entity_poly.pdbx_strand_id
1 'polypeptide(L)'
;MKYYLIVGEASGDLHASNLMRALQHEDPQAEFRFFGGDLMKAVGGTCVKHYRELAYMGFIPVLLHLRTIFRNMDYCKKDVEAWQPDVLILVDYPGFNLKIAEYIKQHTRIPVYYYISPKIWAWKEYRIKNIKRDVDELFSILPFEVDFFKKHQYPVHYVGNPCVDAVDDFRKNGQETFSEFIAVNGLENRPIIALLAGSRRQEIKDNLSRMIEAARSFPQYQFVVAGAPGIEPDFYKQYIDSSTKIVFGQTYRLLQQAEAALVTSGTATLETALFRVPQVVCYYTAAGKLVSFLRRHILKVKYISLVNLIADRDRKSVV
;
A
#
# COMPACT_ATOMS: atom_id res chain seq x y z
N MET A 1 3.66 24.99 11.05
CA MET A 1 2.62 24.96 9.99
C MET A 1 1.52 23.97 10.33
N LYS A 2 0.32 24.16 9.74
CA LYS A 2 -0.83 23.25 9.85
C LYS A 2 -0.90 22.32 8.63
N TYR A 3 -0.73 21.05 8.84
CA TYR A 3 -0.74 20.03 7.78
C TYR A 3 -2.00 19.17 7.87
N TYR A 4 -2.81 19.14 6.82
CA TYR A 4 -3.93 18.21 6.74
C TYR A 4 -3.58 17.05 5.81
N LEU A 5 -3.62 15.79 6.31
CA LEU A 5 -3.26 14.62 5.51
C LEU A 5 -4.47 13.71 5.27
N ILE A 6 -4.56 13.10 4.09
CA ILE A 6 -5.63 12.14 3.78
C ILE A 6 -5.03 10.86 3.21
N VAL A 7 -5.22 9.76 3.92
CA VAL A 7 -4.89 8.40 3.48
C VAL A 7 -6.13 7.51 3.50
N GLY A 8 -6.16 6.49 2.67
CA GLY A 8 -7.32 5.59 2.52
C GLY A 8 -7.06 4.13 2.86
N GLU A 9 -5.82 3.76 3.20
CA GLU A 9 -5.45 2.36 3.50
C GLU A 9 -4.18 2.26 4.37
N ALA A 10 -3.88 1.04 4.85
CA ALA A 10 -2.78 0.78 5.77
C ALA A 10 -1.39 1.17 5.21
N SER A 11 -1.13 0.97 3.92
CA SER A 11 0.12 1.39 3.29
C SER A 11 0.26 2.91 3.29
N GLY A 12 -0.83 3.64 3.03
CA GLY A 12 -0.88 5.09 3.13
C GLY A 12 -0.61 5.58 4.56
N ASP A 13 -1.18 4.93 5.58
CA ASP A 13 -0.94 5.24 7.00
C ASP A 13 0.53 5.10 7.37
N LEU A 14 1.20 4.02 6.91
CA LEU A 14 2.63 3.82 7.12
C LEU A 14 3.46 4.94 6.48
N HIS A 15 3.24 5.22 5.20
CA HIS A 15 4.03 6.22 4.48
C HIS A 15 3.75 7.64 4.98
N ALA A 16 2.49 7.96 5.30
CA ALA A 16 2.13 9.26 5.86
C ALA A 16 2.68 9.44 7.27
N SER A 17 2.71 8.41 8.11
CA SER A 17 3.32 8.50 9.44
C SER A 17 4.83 8.79 9.37
N ASN A 18 5.54 8.22 8.40
CA ASN A 18 6.95 8.52 8.16
C ASN A 18 7.14 9.96 7.66
N LEU A 19 6.28 10.41 6.73
CA LEU A 19 6.27 11.81 6.29
C LEU A 19 5.99 12.78 7.44
N MET A 20 5.03 12.47 8.32
CA MET A 20 4.74 13.31 9.49
C MET A 20 5.95 13.42 10.43
N ARG A 21 6.68 12.33 10.68
CA ARG A 21 7.91 12.38 11.50
C ARG A 21 8.98 13.27 10.87
N ALA A 22 9.18 13.15 9.56
CA ALA A 22 10.11 14.00 8.84
C ALA A 22 9.69 15.47 8.87
N LEU A 23 8.40 15.76 8.69
CA LEU A 23 7.87 17.13 8.82
C LEU A 23 8.02 17.70 10.22
N GLN A 24 7.83 16.89 11.28
CA GLN A 24 8.09 17.33 12.67
C GLN A 24 9.56 17.66 12.93
N HIS A 25 10.46 16.93 12.27
CA HIS A 25 11.90 17.24 12.38
C HIS A 25 12.24 18.59 11.76
N GLU A 26 11.67 18.90 10.60
CA GLU A 26 11.91 20.15 9.87
C GLU A 26 11.07 21.33 10.42
N ASP A 27 9.88 21.05 10.93
CA ASP A 27 8.96 22.00 11.54
C ASP A 27 8.54 21.50 12.93
N PRO A 28 9.31 21.80 14.01
CA PRO A 28 9.00 21.36 15.37
C PRO A 28 7.64 21.85 15.90
N GLN A 29 7.05 22.87 15.27
CA GLN A 29 5.71 23.36 15.60
C GLN A 29 4.62 22.87 14.65
N ALA A 30 4.89 21.80 13.88
CA ALA A 30 3.93 21.20 12.98
C ALA A 30 2.66 20.74 13.72
N GLU A 31 1.52 21.21 13.27
CA GLU A 31 0.21 20.73 13.70
C GLU A 31 -0.38 19.80 12.65
N PHE A 32 -0.78 18.61 13.06
CA PHE A 32 -1.36 17.60 12.14
C PHE A 32 -2.83 17.35 12.43
N ARG A 33 -3.61 17.34 11.36
CA ARG A 33 -4.99 16.86 11.36
C ARG A 33 -5.18 15.92 10.17
N PHE A 34 -5.84 14.78 10.34
CA PHE A 34 -5.79 13.80 9.27
C PHE A 34 -6.96 12.80 9.26
N PHE A 35 -7.24 12.29 8.08
CA PHE A 35 -7.88 11.01 7.84
C PHE A 35 -6.77 9.98 7.68
N GLY A 36 -6.64 9.04 8.64
CA GLY A 36 -5.49 8.14 8.70
C GLY A 36 -5.71 6.95 9.63
N GLY A 37 -4.65 6.41 10.17
CA GLY A 37 -4.71 5.23 11.02
C GLY A 37 -3.88 5.33 12.30
N ASP A 38 -3.57 4.17 12.86
CA ASP A 38 -2.92 4.06 14.17
C ASP A 38 -1.45 4.49 14.12
N LEU A 39 -0.77 4.31 12.98
CA LEU A 39 0.63 4.74 12.83
C LEU A 39 0.74 6.27 12.79
N MET A 40 -0.16 6.95 12.09
CA MET A 40 -0.22 8.42 12.10
C MET A 40 -0.61 8.94 13.48
N LYS A 41 -1.57 8.32 14.19
CA LYS A 41 -1.91 8.66 15.58
C LYS A 41 -0.72 8.55 16.51
N ALA A 42 0.12 7.55 16.35
CA ALA A 42 1.32 7.35 17.17
C ALA A 42 2.37 8.46 16.98
N VAL A 43 2.38 9.16 15.84
CA VAL A 43 3.23 10.34 15.61
C VAL A 43 2.68 11.56 16.35
N GLY A 44 1.35 11.72 16.37
CA GLY A 44 0.67 12.85 17.03
C GLY A 44 -0.38 13.51 16.13
N GLY A 45 -1.03 14.55 16.66
CA GLY A 45 -2.08 15.29 15.95
C GLY A 45 -3.48 14.71 16.13
N THR A 46 -4.44 15.20 15.35
CA THR A 46 -5.85 14.85 15.45
C THR A 46 -6.28 13.91 14.33
N CYS A 47 -6.57 12.66 14.66
CA CYS A 47 -7.22 11.73 13.75
C CYS A 47 -8.72 12.02 13.69
N VAL A 48 -9.14 12.64 12.60
CA VAL A 48 -10.55 12.98 12.34
C VAL A 48 -11.38 11.76 12.00
N LYS A 49 -10.79 10.86 11.21
CA LYS A 49 -11.44 9.61 10.82
C LYS A 49 -10.41 8.53 10.50
N HIS A 50 -10.69 7.30 10.97
CA HIS A 50 -9.82 6.17 10.71
C HIS A 50 -10.04 5.61 9.29
N TYR A 51 -8.96 5.26 8.57
CA TYR A 51 -9.06 4.75 7.19
C TYR A 51 -9.92 3.48 7.07
N ARG A 52 -10.01 2.66 8.12
CA ARG A 52 -10.90 1.48 8.15
C ARG A 52 -12.37 1.82 7.93
N GLU A 53 -12.77 3.05 8.28
CA GLU A 53 -14.13 3.56 8.05
C GLU A 53 -14.32 4.14 6.63
N LEU A 54 -13.22 4.31 5.87
CA LEU A 54 -13.21 4.80 4.51
C LEU A 54 -13.08 3.67 3.48
N ALA A 55 -12.50 2.53 3.89
CA ALA A 55 -12.04 1.46 3.02
C ALA A 55 -13.17 0.58 2.50
N TYR A 56 -13.99 1.11 1.61
CA TYR A 56 -14.86 0.32 0.76
C TYR A 56 -14.16 0.12 -0.58
N MET A 57 -13.58 -1.06 -0.81
CA MET A 57 -12.89 -1.39 -2.06
C MET A 57 -13.55 -2.58 -2.75
N GLY A 58 -13.56 -2.53 -4.10
CA GLY A 58 -14.27 -3.48 -4.95
C GLY A 58 -15.60 -2.90 -5.46
N PHE A 59 -16.06 -3.40 -6.62
CA PHE A 59 -17.23 -2.84 -7.31
C PHE A 59 -18.52 -2.95 -6.47
N ILE A 60 -18.78 -4.13 -5.90
CA ILE A 60 -20.01 -4.39 -5.12
C ILE A 60 -20.00 -3.64 -3.77
N PRO A 61 -18.95 -3.71 -2.92
CA PRO A 61 -18.90 -2.94 -1.68
C PRO A 61 -19.01 -1.43 -1.90
N VAL A 62 -18.36 -0.88 -2.93
CA VAL A 62 -18.46 0.55 -3.26
C VAL A 62 -19.89 0.93 -3.61
N LEU A 63 -20.59 0.13 -4.43
CA LEU A 63 -21.99 0.38 -4.81
C LEU A 63 -22.93 0.37 -3.60
N LEU A 64 -22.75 -0.59 -2.70
CA LEU A 64 -23.58 -0.72 -1.48
C LEU A 64 -23.35 0.41 -0.47
N HIS A 65 -22.17 1.02 -0.47
CA HIS A 65 -21.76 2.04 0.51
C HIS A 65 -21.59 3.45 -0.08
N LEU A 66 -22.09 3.71 -1.29
CA LEU A 66 -21.98 5.02 -1.95
C LEU A 66 -22.41 6.18 -1.05
N ARG A 67 -23.52 6.05 -0.33
CA ARG A 67 -24.01 7.10 0.59
C ARG A 67 -22.98 7.39 1.70
N THR A 68 -22.37 6.37 2.25
CA THR A 68 -21.32 6.51 3.29
C THR A 68 -20.07 7.17 2.73
N ILE A 69 -19.65 6.80 1.50
CA ILE A 69 -18.49 7.40 0.83
C ILE A 69 -18.75 8.89 0.59
N PHE A 70 -19.92 9.26 0.06
CA PHE A 70 -20.26 10.68 -0.15
C PHE A 70 -20.36 11.46 1.17
N ARG A 71 -20.97 10.88 2.20
CA ARG A 71 -21.02 11.51 3.54
C ARG A 71 -19.61 11.72 4.13
N ASN A 72 -18.71 10.75 4.00
CA ASN A 72 -17.34 10.89 4.45
C ASN A 72 -16.58 11.96 3.65
N MET A 73 -16.86 12.07 2.36
CA MET A 73 -16.28 13.09 1.49
C MET A 73 -16.75 14.49 1.87
N ASP A 74 -18.04 14.67 2.11
CA ASP A 74 -18.61 15.97 2.53
C ASP A 74 -18.13 16.35 3.94
N TYR A 75 -17.99 15.37 4.83
CA TYR A 75 -17.40 15.59 6.14
C TYR A 75 -15.95 16.05 6.05
N CYS A 76 -15.15 15.38 5.21
CA CYS A 76 -13.74 15.74 4.97
C CYS A 76 -13.60 17.18 4.44
N LYS A 77 -14.39 17.55 3.42
CA LYS A 77 -14.39 18.90 2.84
C LYS A 77 -14.65 19.97 3.89
N LYS A 78 -15.72 19.81 4.68
CA LYS A 78 -16.09 20.75 5.75
C LYS A 78 -15.02 20.83 6.84
N ASP A 79 -14.41 19.73 7.18
CA ASP A 79 -13.39 19.67 8.21
C ASP A 79 -12.08 20.36 7.76
N VAL A 80 -11.67 20.19 6.51
CA VAL A 80 -10.52 20.91 5.91
C VAL A 80 -10.80 22.42 5.87
N GLU A 81 -11.99 22.82 5.40
CA GLU A 81 -12.37 24.23 5.36
C GLU A 81 -12.44 24.88 6.75
N ALA A 82 -12.99 24.18 7.74
CA ALA A 82 -13.11 24.70 9.10
C ALA A 82 -11.74 24.85 9.79
N TRP A 83 -10.82 23.91 9.56
CA TRP A 83 -9.53 23.93 10.20
C TRP A 83 -8.50 24.85 9.52
N GLN A 84 -8.72 25.19 8.23
CA GLN A 84 -7.85 26.09 7.44
C GLN A 84 -6.36 25.68 7.53
N PRO A 85 -5.96 24.51 6.97
CA PRO A 85 -4.56 24.11 6.94
C PRO A 85 -3.73 25.03 6.04
N ASP A 86 -2.43 25.11 6.29
CA ASP A 86 -1.47 25.77 5.40
C ASP A 86 -1.23 24.93 4.13
N VAL A 87 -1.41 23.61 4.22
CA VAL A 87 -1.30 22.68 3.08
C VAL A 87 -2.16 21.43 3.29
N LEU A 88 -2.81 20.96 2.22
CA LEU A 88 -3.50 19.69 2.14
C LEU A 88 -2.60 18.68 1.42
N ILE A 89 -2.22 17.59 2.11
CA ILE A 89 -1.39 16.52 1.56
C ILE A 89 -2.25 15.26 1.33
N LEU A 90 -2.41 14.90 0.07
CA LEU A 90 -3.16 13.72 -0.36
C LEU A 90 -2.19 12.56 -0.60
N VAL A 91 -2.45 11.40 0.00
CA VAL A 91 -1.54 10.25 -0.11
C VAL A 91 -2.25 9.10 -0.82
N ASP A 92 -1.79 8.74 -2.03
CA ASP A 92 -2.43 7.70 -2.88
C ASP A 92 -3.97 7.84 -2.92
N TYR A 93 -4.76 6.76 -2.86
CA TYR A 93 -6.23 6.73 -2.76
C TYR A 93 -6.98 7.65 -3.75
N PRO A 94 -6.70 7.57 -5.05
CA PRO A 94 -7.08 8.59 -6.04
C PRO A 94 -8.59 8.71 -6.27
N GLY A 95 -9.37 7.70 -5.92
CA GLY A 95 -10.85 7.74 -6.07
C GLY A 95 -11.50 8.80 -5.18
N PHE A 96 -11.00 8.96 -3.98
CA PHE A 96 -11.45 9.92 -2.98
C PHE A 96 -10.63 11.22 -3.08
N ASN A 97 -9.33 11.11 -3.06
CA ASN A 97 -8.41 12.23 -2.95
C ASN A 97 -8.53 13.23 -4.11
N LEU A 98 -8.68 12.78 -5.37
CA LEU A 98 -8.88 13.69 -6.49
C LEU A 98 -10.21 14.46 -6.44
N LYS A 99 -11.22 13.92 -5.77
CA LYS A 99 -12.49 14.64 -5.54
C LYS A 99 -12.38 15.69 -4.43
N ILE A 100 -11.59 15.41 -3.42
CA ILE A 100 -11.25 16.40 -2.39
C ILE A 100 -10.40 17.51 -2.99
N ALA A 101 -9.36 17.17 -3.78
CA ALA A 101 -8.52 18.16 -4.48
C ALA A 101 -9.38 19.12 -5.33
N GLU A 102 -10.28 18.59 -6.18
CA GLU A 102 -11.19 19.37 -7.00
C GLU A 102 -12.00 20.38 -6.18
N TYR A 103 -12.58 19.91 -5.08
CA TYR A 103 -13.39 20.75 -4.22
C TYR A 103 -12.56 21.86 -3.54
N ILE A 104 -11.43 21.50 -2.95
CA ILE A 104 -10.56 22.45 -2.22
C ILE A 104 -10.03 23.53 -3.17
N LYS A 105 -9.61 23.17 -4.39
CA LYS A 105 -9.15 24.14 -5.38
C LYS A 105 -10.25 25.07 -5.88
N GLN A 106 -11.51 24.64 -5.89
CA GLN A 106 -12.66 25.46 -6.32
C GLN A 106 -13.16 26.41 -5.21
N HIS A 107 -13.03 26.05 -3.93
CA HIS A 107 -13.67 26.77 -2.82
C HIS A 107 -12.68 27.45 -1.89
N THR A 108 -11.39 27.13 -1.98
CA THR A 108 -10.36 27.67 -1.08
C THR A 108 -9.11 28.06 -1.85
N ARG A 109 -8.14 28.65 -1.12
CA ARG A 109 -6.77 28.91 -1.64
C ARG A 109 -5.74 27.98 -1.03
N ILE A 110 -6.16 26.93 -0.33
CA ILE A 110 -5.26 25.96 0.33
C ILE A 110 -4.47 25.22 -0.76
N PRO A 111 -3.14 25.21 -0.68
CA PRO A 111 -2.30 24.43 -1.59
C PRO A 111 -2.59 22.93 -1.44
N VAL A 112 -2.66 22.21 -2.56
CA VAL A 112 -2.93 20.78 -2.62
C VAL A 112 -1.68 20.06 -3.12
N TYR A 113 -1.04 19.29 -2.24
CA TYR A 113 0.11 18.46 -2.54
C TYR A 113 -0.33 17.00 -2.64
N TYR A 114 0.22 16.27 -3.59
CA TYR A 114 -0.10 14.86 -3.76
C TYR A 114 1.16 14.02 -3.61
N TYR A 115 1.26 13.30 -2.49
CA TYR A 115 2.34 12.39 -2.17
C TYR A 115 1.92 10.95 -2.53
N ILE A 116 2.82 10.20 -3.17
CA ILE A 116 2.57 8.91 -3.81
C ILE A 116 1.57 9.06 -4.96
N SER A 117 2.11 9.48 -6.09
CA SER A 117 1.39 9.72 -7.35
C SER A 117 0.34 8.65 -7.66
N PRO A 118 -0.87 9.03 -8.08
CA PRO A 118 -1.86 8.05 -8.53
C PRO A 118 -1.37 7.27 -9.73
N LYS A 119 -1.54 5.94 -9.72
CA LYS A 119 -1.10 5.03 -10.79
C LYS A 119 -1.97 5.19 -12.06
N ILE A 120 -2.12 6.44 -12.56
CA ILE A 120 -2.94 6.75 -13.74
C ILE A 120 -2.37 6.19 -15.02
N TRP A 121 -1.06 5.96 -15.07
CA TRP A 121 -0.36 5.31 -16.18
C TRP A 121 -0.82 3.86 -16.41
N ALA A 122 -1.39 3.21 -15.39
CA ALA A 122 -1.83 1.83 -15.50
C ALA A 122 -3.16 1.67 -16.26
N TRP A 123 -4.13 2.57 -16.07
CA TRP A 123 -5.49 2.38 -16.65
C TRP A 123 -6.39 3.63 -16.71
N LYS A 124 -6.13 4.67 -15.94
CA LYS A 124 -6.98 5.88 -15.88
C LYS A 124 -6.21 7.14 -16.25
N GLU A 125 -5.49 7.08 -17.37
CA GLU A 125 -4.65 8.17 -17.86
C GLU A 125 -5.40 9.50 -18.02
N TYR A 126 -6.72 9.44 -18.33
CA TYR A 126 -7.56 10.64 -18.42
C TYR A 126 -7.58 11.51 -17.15
N ARG A 127 -7.24 10.93 -15.99
CA ARG A 127 -7.15 11.65 -14.70
C ARG A 127 -6.01 12.67 -14.67
N ILE A 128 -5.11 12.64 -15.63
CA ILE A 128 -4.07 13.66 -15.75
C ILE A 128 -4.67 15.08 -15.84
N LYS A 129 -5.86 15.23 -16.44
CA LYS A 129 -6.56 16.51 -16.53
C LYS A 129 -6.96 17.03 -15.15
N ASN A 130 -7.42 16.14 -14.25
CA ASN A 130 -7.76 16.49 -12.87
C ASN A 130 -6.50 16.88 -12.08
N ILE A 131 -5.42 16.11 -12.22
CA ILE A 131 -4.15 16.40 -11.55
C ILE A 131 -3.63 17.78 -11.97
N LYS A 132 -3.59 18.07 -13.27
CA LYS A 132 -3.16 19.38 -13.79
C LYS A 132 -3.97 20.57 -13.29
N ARG A 133 -5.26 20.37 -13.03
CA ARG A 133 -6.16 21.41 -12.58
C ARG A 133 -6.13 21.61 -11.06
N ASP A 134 -6.04 20.51 -10.32
CA ASP A 134 -6.40 20.48 -8.90
C ASP A 134 -5.23 20.19 -7.96
N VAL A 135 -4.04 19.86 -8.46
CA VAL A 135 -2.86 19.52 -7.67
C VAL A 135 -1.76 20.56 -7.97
N ASP A 136 -1.22 21.17 -6.93
CA ASP A 136 -0.15 22.17 -7.07
C ASP A 136 1.23 21.49 -7.16
N GLU A 137 1.49 20.48 -6.31
CA GLU A 137 2.75 19.75 -6.29
C GLU A 137 2.49 18.24 -6.26
N LEU A 138 3.16 17.50 -7.14
CA LEU A 138 3.03 16.06 -7.25
C LEU A 138 4.36 15.36 -6.95
N PHE A 139 4.32 14.43 -5.99
CA PHE A 139 5.48 13.66 -5.56
C PHE A 139 5.33 12.20 -5.98
N SER A 140 6.25 11.74 -6.83
CA SER A 140 6.30 10.40 -7.38
C SER A 140 7.31 9.53 -6.65
N ILE A 141 6.99 8.25 -6.51
CA ILE A 141 7.84 7.25 -5.85
C ILE A 141 8.36 6.17 -6.81
N LEU A 142 7.95 6.21 -8.07
CA LEU A 142 8.39 5.26 -9.10
C LEU A 142 9.16 5.99 -10.20
N PRO A 143 10.37 5.55 -10.56
CA PRO A 143 11.25 6.31 -11.47
C PRO A 143 10.65 6.52 -12.86
N PHE A 144 9.91 5.55 -13.39
CA PHE A 144 9.30 5.66 -14.72
C PHE A 144 8.10 6.63 -14.77
N GLU A 145 7.56 7.05 -13.63
CA GLU A 145 6.49 8.06 -13.56
C GLU A 145 6.99 9.44 -14.03
N VAL A 146 8.27 9.74 -13.83
CA VAL A 146 8.88 10.99 -14.31
C VAL A 146 8.69 11.15 -15.82
N ASP A 147 9.04 10.12 -16.59
CA ASP A 147 8.88 10.14 -18.05
C ASP A 147 7.41 10.17 -18.47
N PHE A 148 6.55 9.48 -17.73
CA PHE A 148 5.11 9.50 -17.96
C PHE A 148 4.54 10.92 -17.80
N PHE A 149 4.81 11.59 -16.69
CA PHE A 149 4.30 12.96 -16.44
C PHE A 149 4.96 13.99 -17.36
N LYS A 150 6.23 13.81 -17.71
CA LYS A 150 6.92 14.65 -18.70
C LYS A 150 6.25 14.61 -20.08
N LYS A 151 5.80 13.44 -20.56
CA LYS A 151 5.00 13.30 -21.79
C LYS A 151 3.69 14.10 -21.73
N HIS A 152 3.15 14.25 -20.56
CA HIS A 152 1.94 15.06 -20.31
C HIS A 152 2.25 16.53 -20.00
N GLN A 153 3.51 16.98 -20.09
CA GLN A 153 3.91 18.37 -19.77
C GLN A 153 3.44 18.80 -18.37
N TYR A 154 3.64 17.92 -17.37
CA TYR A 154 3.31 18.17 -15.99
C TYR A 154 4.54 17.92 -15.11
N PRO A 155 4.96 18.90 -14.29
CA PRO A 155 6.11 18.73 -13.39
C PRO A 155 5.78 17.69 -12.31
N VAL A 156 6.77 16.86 -11.97
CA VAL A 156 6.67 15.89 -10.89
C VAL A 156 8.00 15.81 -10.15
N HIS A 157 7.94 15.76 -8.83
CA HIS A 157 9.09 15.56 -7.97
C HIS A 157 9.28 14.07 -7.71
N TYR A 158 10.34 13.47 -8.23
CA TYR A 158 10.71 12.11 -7.87
C TYR A 158 11.46 12.12 -6.54
N VAL A 159 10.86 11.55 -5.50
CA VAL A 159 11.37 11.58 -4.12
C VAL A 159 11.92 10.22 -3.64
N GLY A 160 12.06 9.26 -4.54
CA GLY A 160 12.41 7.90 -4.16
C GLY A 160 11.20 7.11 -3.63
N ASN A 161 11.43 5.85 -3.29
CA ASN A 161 10.36 4.96 -2.82
C ASN A 161 10.44 4.80 -1.29
N PRO A 162 9.42 5.17 -0.53
CA PRO A 162 9.43 5.11 0.93
C PRO A 162 9.57 3.68 1.50
N CYS A 163 9.33 2.64 0.68
CA CYS A 163 9.64 1.26 1.09
C CYS A 163 11.14 1.05 1.29
N VAL A 164 12.00 1.78 0.56
CA VAL A 164 13.46 1.69 0.73
C VAL A 164 13.84 2.18 2.12
N ASP A 165 13.35 3.37 2.49
CA ASP A 165 13.64 3.97 3.79
C ASP A 165 13.12 3.06 4.93
N ALA A 166 11.90 2.53 4.80
CA ALA A 166 11.32 1.64 5.80
C ALA A 166 12.12 0.34 5.98
N VAL A 167 12.62 -0.26 4.89
CA VAL A 167 13.46 -1.47 4.95
C VAL A 167 14.84 -1.15 5.50
N ASP A 168 15.43 -0.01 5.12
CA ASP A 168 16.76 0.40 5.60
C ASP A 168 16.74 0.72 7.09
N ASP A 169 15.69 1.41 7.57
CA ASP A 169 15.49 1.69 8.99
C ASP A 169 15.29 0.40 9.80
N PHE A 170 14.51 -0.54 9.27
CA PHE A 170 14.35 -1.84 9.89
C PHE A 170 15.69 -2.58 9.99
N ARG A 171 16.52 -2.58 8.92
CA ARG A 171 17.82 -3.24 8.92
C ARG A 171 18.83 -2.64 9.89
N LYS A 172 18.78 -1.32 10.10
CA LYS A 172 19.63 -0.64 11.08
C LYS A 172 19.29 -1.03 12.52
N ASN A 173 17.98 -1.23 12.80
CA ASN A 173 17.45 -1.38 14.15
C ASN A 173 17.03 -2.82 14.49
N GLY A 174 16.90 -3.70 13.51
CA GLY A 174 16.25 -5.01 13.64
C GLY A 174 17.17 -6.16 13.22
N GLN A 175 18.34 -6.31 13.86
CA GLN A 175 19.17 -7.50 13.65
C GLN A 175 18.67 -8.62 14.56
N GLU A 176 18.07 -9.65 13.98
CA GLU A 176 17.59 -10.84 14.64
C GLU A 176 18.15 -12.08 13.94
N THR A 177 18.62 -13.03 14.70
CA THR A 177 19.07 -14.32 14.15
C THR A 177 17.88 -15.21 13.80
N PHE A 178 18.11 -16.17 12.88
CA PHE A 178 17.10 -17.18 12.56
C PHE A 178 16.62 -17.95 13.80
N SER A 179 17.54 -18.33 14.70
CA SER A 179 17.22 -19.06 15.92
C SER A 179 16.33 -18.26 16.87
N GLU A 180 16.56 -16.97 17.02
CA GLU A 180 15.71 -16.08 17.83
C GLU A 180 14.32 -15.96 17.23
N PHE A 181 14.23 -15.75 15.91
CA PHE A 181 12.95 -15.61 15.22
C PHE A 181 12.08 -16.88 15.35
N ILE A 182 12.67 -18.06 15.11
CA ILE A 182 11.91 -19.32 15.22
C ILE A 182 11.50 -19.60 16.66
N ALA A 183 12.34 -19.32 17.67
CA ALA A 183 12.03 -19.52 19.07
C ALA A 183 10.86 -18.67 19.53
N VAL A 184 10.86 -17.36 19.19
CA VAL A 184 9.78 -16.43 19.57
C VAL A 184 8.45 -16.79 18.91
N ASN A 185 8.48 -17.32 17.67
CA ASN A 185 7.26 -17.63 16.92
C ASN A 185 6.82 -19.10 16.98
N GLY A 186 7.50 -19.94 17.76
CA GLY A 186 7.18 -21.37 17.88
C GLY A 186 7.30 -22.10 16.55
N LEU A 187 8.31 -21.74 15.75
CA LEU A 187 8.60 -22.31 14.44
C LEU A 187 9.63 -23.45 14.56
N GLU A 188 9.70 -24.27 13.52
CA GLU A 188 10.66 -25.36 13.46
C GLU A 188 12.02 -24.86 12.94
N ASN A 189 13.09 -25.61 13.24
CA ASN A 189 14.43 -25.33 12.68
C ASN A 189 14.51 -25.88 11.24
N ARG A 190 13.70 -25.31 10.35
CA ARG A 190 13.65 -25.61 8.90
C ARG A 190 13.62 -24.32 8.11
N PRO A 191 14.15 -24.31 6.86
CA PRO A 191 14.09 -23.14 5.99
C PRO A 191 12.65 -22.65 5.82
N ILE A 192 12.48 -21.32 5.74
CA ILE A 192 11.16 -20.66 5.66
C ILE A 192 10.86 -20.23 4.23
N ILE A 193 9.64 -20.57 3.75
CA ILE A 193 8.99 -19.87 2.64
C ILE A 193 7.92 -18.95 3.20
N ALA A 194 8.06 -17.64 2.96
CA ALA A 194 7.11 -16.65 3.40
C ALA A 194 5.89 -16.59 2.46
N LEU A 195 4.67 -16.56 3.04
CA LEU A 195 3.43 -16.43 2.29
C LEU A 195 2.82 -15.04 2.55
N LEU A 196 2.90 -14.14 1.56
CA LEU A 196 2.33 -12.80 1.60
C LEU A 196 1.07 -12.76 0.73
N ALA A 197 -0.05 -13.22 1.30
CA ALA A 197 -1.28 -13.49 0.55
C ALA A 197 -2.08 -12.22 0.18
N GLY A 198 -1.60 -11.05 0.56
CA GLY A 198 -2.24 -9.75 0.28
C GLY A 198 -2.64 -9.00 1.54
N SER A 199 -3.06 -7.76 1.38
CA SER A 199 -3.45 -6.85 2.47
C SER A 199 -4.96 -6.75 2.65
N ARG A 200 -5.76 -7.37 1.78
CA ARG A 200 -7.23 -7.29 1.77
C ARG A 200 -7.86 -8.66 1.93
N ARG A 201 -9.01 -8.71 2.61
CA ARG A 201 -9.76 -9.97 2.83
C ARG A 201 -9.98 -10.76 1.53
N GLN A 202 -10.31 -10.07 0.42
CA GLN A 202 -10.55 -10.73 -0.86
C GLN A 202 -9.26 -11.32 -1.45
N GLU A 203 -8.14 -10.61 -1.36
CA GLU A 203 -6.84 -11.11 -1.83
C GLU A 203 -6.42 -12.36 -1.06
N ILE A 204 -6.55 -12.32 0.27
CA ILE A 204 -6.24 -13.47 1.14
C ILE A 204 -7.12 -14.67 0.80
N LYS A 205 -8.43 -14.44 0.67
CA LYS A 205 -9.39 -15.49 0.25
C LYS A 205 -9.01 -16.12 -1.09
N ASP A 206 -8.63 -15.31 -2.07
CA ASP A 206 -8.35 -15.76 -3.42
C ASP A 206 -7.00 -16.48 -3.54
N ASN A 207 -5.99 -16.09 -2.74
CA ASN A 207 -4.62 -16.55 -2.92
C ASN A 207 -4.12 -17.52 -1.85
N LEU A 208 -4.48 -17.34 -0.56
CA LEU A 208 -3.81 -18.05 0.54
C LEU A 208 -3.92 -19.58 0.45
N SER A 209 -5.12 -20.11 0.21
CA SER A 209 -5.32 -21.57 0.10
C SER A 209 -4.50 -22.17 -1.05
N ARG A 210 -4.37 -21.44 -2.17
CA ARG A 210 -3.56 -21.87 -3.32
C ARG A 210 -2.07 -21.84 -3.04
N MET A 211 -1.61 -20.80 -2.33
CA MET A 211 -0.22 -20.71 -1.88
C MET A 211 0.13 -21.87 -0.96
N ILE A 212 -0.75 -22.23 -0.02
CA ILE A 212 -0.57 -23.36 0.88
C ILE A 212 -0.59 -24.68 0.11
N GLU A 213 -1.50 -24.85 -0.85
CA GLU A 213 -1.55 -26.06 -1.68
C GLU A 213 -0.27 -26.25 -2.48
N ALA A 214 0.22 -25.20 -3.14
CA ALA A 214 1.50 -25.25 -3.85
C ALA A 214 2.68 -25.55 -2.91
N ALA A 215 2.63 -25.01 -1.72
CA ALA A 215 3.62 -25.20 -0.66
C ALA A 215 3.76 -26.67 -0.25
N ARG A 216 2.68 -27.44 -0.22
CA ARG A 216 2.69 -28.88 0.16
C ARG A 216 3.62 -29.74 -0.69
N SER A 217 3.96 -29.29 -1.90
CA SER A 217 4.92 -29.98 -2.78
C SER A 217 6.37 -29.84 -2.32
N PHE A 218 6.64 -29.06 -1.26
CA PHE A 218 7.99 -28.75 -0.77
C PHE A 218 8.13 -29.05 0.74
N PRO A 219 8.04 -30.32 1.16
CA PRO A 219 7.99 -30.69 2.58
C PRO A 219 9.27 -30.35 3.36
N GLN A 220 10.38 -30.09 2.67
CA GLN A 220 11.63 -29.67 3.30
C GLN A 220 11.60 -28.25 3.88
N TYR A 221 10.60 -27.43 3.48
CA TYR A 221 10.40 -26.09 3.99
C TYR A 221 9.24 -26.04 4.99
N GLN A 222 9.29 -25.06 5.89
CA GLN A 222 8.11 -24.63 6.63
C GLN A 222 7.51 -23.38 5.98
N PHE A 223 6.18 -23.26 6.01
CA PHE A 223 5.47 -22.17 5.41
C PHE A 223 4.90 -21.27 6.49
N VAL A 224 5.26 -19.98 6.42
CA VAL A 224 4.86 -18.99 7.40
C VAL A 224 4.11 -17.85 6.72
N VAL A 225 2.87 -17.64 7.13
CA VAL A 225 2.02 -16.57 6.60
C VAL A 225 2.36 -15.26 7.30
N ALA A 226 2.58 -14.20 6.53
CA ALA A 226 2.58 -12.84 7.04
C ALA A 226 1.12 -12.35 7.17
N GLY A 227 0.62 -12.24 8.40
CA GLY A 227 -0.71 -11.70 8.69
C GLY A 227 -0.76 -10.20 8.36
N ALA A 228 -1.71 -9.81 7.53
CA ALA A 228 -1.85 -8.43 7.06
C ALA A 228 -2.30 -7.48 8.19
N PRO A 229 -1.77 -6.25 8.25
CA PRO A 229 -2.24 -5.24 9.19
C PRO A 229 -3.74 -4.95 9.01
N GLY A 230 -4.49 -4.97 10.11
CA GLY A 230 -5.92 -4.68 10.09
C GLY A 230 -6.83 -5.82 9.66
N ILE A 231 -6.29 -7.04 9.49
CA ILE A 231 -7.07 -8.27 9.30
C ILE A 231 -6.97 -9.11 10.58
N GLU A 232 -8.13 -9.44 11.15
CA GLU A 232 -8.21 -10.17 12.40
C GLU A 232 -7.67 -11.61 12.26
N PRO A 233 -6.96 -12.15 13.27
CA PRO A 233 -6.39 -13.50 13.23
C PRO A 233 -7.44 -14.58 12.92
N ASP A 234 -8.66 -14.44 13.43
CA ASP A 234 -9.75 -15.39 13.19
C ASP A 234 -10.14 -15.50 11.72
N PHE A 235 -9.92 -14.45 10.92
CA PHE A 235 -10.18 -14.49 9.48
C PHE A 235 -9.31 -15.51 8.76
N TYR A 236 -8.09 -15.75 9.24
CA TYR A 236 -7.15 -16.69 8.61
C TYR A 236 -7.46 -18.15 8.93
N LYS A 237 -8.11 -18.45 10.06
CA LYS A 237 -8.39 -19.82 10.54
C LYS A 237 -9.13 -20.69 9.52
N GLN A 238 -9.94 -20.08 8.67
CA GLN A 238 -10.70 -20.79 7.63
C GLN A 238 -9.87 -21.16 6.39
N TYR A 239 -8.64 -20.64 6.25
CA TYR A 239 -7.77 -20.82 5.08
C TYR A 239 -6.49 -21.56 5.41
N ILE A 240 -6.08 -21.63 6.68
CA ILE A 240 -4.86 -22.30 7.15
C ILE A 240 -5.21 -23.61 7.86
N ASP A 241 -4.31 -24.56 7.77
CA ASP A 241 -4.36 -25.82 8.53
C ASP A 241 -3.41 -25.77 9.74
N SER A 242 -3.38 -26.85 10.54
CA SER A 242 -2.55 -26.94 11.75
C SER A 242 -1.04 -26.92 11.46
N SER A 243 -0.64 -27.22 10.23
CA SER A 243 0.78 -27.23 9.79
C SER A 243 1.26 -25.85 9.33
N THR A 244 0.34 -24.94 9.00
CA THR A 244 0.65 -23.59 8.52
C THR A 244 0.73 -22.61 9.68
N LYS A 245 1.88 -22.00 9.86
CA LYS A 245 2.11 -20.96 10.87
C LYS A 245 1.79 -19.57 10.34
N ILE A 246 1.42 -18.67 11.23
CA ILE A 246 1.13 -17.27 10.90
C ILE A 246 1.76 -16.34 11.93
N VAL A 247 2.36 -15.24 11.46
CA VAL A 247 2.93 -14.18 12.29
C VAL A 247 2.26 -12.84 11.95
N PHE A 248 1.99 -12.03 12.96
CA PHE A 248 1.34 -10.73 12.81
C PHE A 248 2.29 -9.61 13.20
N GLY A 249 2.27 -8.50 12.43
CA GLY A 249 3.14 -7.35 12.68
C GLY A 249 4.63 -7.62 12.47
N GLN A 250 5.00 -8.72 11.81
CA GLN A 250 6.37 -9.19 11.70
C GLN A 250 6.81 -9.46 10.25
N THR A 251 6.18 -8.81 9.28
CA THR A 251 6.45 -9.08 7.84
C THR A 251 7.94 -8.91 7.50
N TYR A 252 8.59 -7.85 7.98
CA TYR A 252 10.01 -7.60 7.71
C TYR A 252 10.92 -8.59 8.43
N ARG A 253 10.60 -8.96 9.68
CA ARG A 253 11.31 -10.01 10.42
C ARG A 253 11.21 -11.35 9.69
N LEU A 254 10.01 -11.70 9.19
CA LEU A 254 9.78 -12.92 8.41
C LEU A 254 10.58 -12.90 7.09
N LEU A 255 10.55 -11.79 6.34
CA LEU A 255 11.29 -11.65 5.09
C LEU A 255 12.81 -11.70 5.31
N GLN A 256 13.31 -11.19 6.43
CA GLN A 256 14.72 -11.27 6.79
C GLN A 256 15.20 -12.72 6.94
N GLN A 257 14.32 -13.63 7.36
CA GLN A 257 14.64 -15.03 7.63
C GLN A 257 14.19 -16.00 6.52
N ALA A 258 13.48 -15.51 5.51
CA ALA A 258 12.89 -16.35 4.46
C ALA A 258 13.91 -16.67 3.34
N GLU A 259 13.97 -17.92 2.90
CA GLU A 259 14.73 -18.33 1.71
C GLU A 259 14.01 -17.97 0.40
N ALA A 260 12.68 -17.99 0.42
CA ALA A 260 11.84 -17.62 -0.72
C ALA A 260 10.48 -17.09 -0.25
N ALA A 261 9.72 -16.48 -1.15
CA ALA A 261 8.39 -15.98 -0.83
C ALA A 261 7.39 -16.22 -1.97
N LEU A 262 6.14 -16.54 -1.60
CA LEU A 262 4.98 -16.43 -2.48
C LEU A 262 4.27 -15.12 -2.15
N VAL A 263 4.17 -14.21 -3.13
CA VAL A 263 3.75 -12.83 -2.86
C VAL A 263 2.61 -12.42 -3.77
N THR A 264 1.49 -12.00 -3.21
CA THR A 264 0.42 -11.36 -3.99
C THR A 264 0.91 -10.03 -4.57
N SER A 265 0.62 -9.80 -5.85
CA SER A 265 1.06 -8.59 -6.55
C SER A 265 0.62 -7.30 -5.84
N GLY A 266 1.58 -6.45 -5.52
CA GLY A 266 1.38 -5.19 -4.79
C GLY A 266 2.71 -4.64 -4.27
N THR A 267 2.65 -3.74 -3.30
CA THR A 267 3.82 -3.13 -2.64
C THR A 267 4.73 -4.19 -1.99
N ALA A 268 4.13 -5.27 -1.47
CA ALA A 268 4.86 -6.38 -0.86
C ALA A 268 5.92 -7.01 -1.81
N THR A 269 5.72 -6.93 -3.13
CA THR A 269 6.73 -7.41 -4.09
C THR A 269 8.01 -6.56 -4.08
N LEU A 270 7.89 -5.26 -3.84
CA LEU A 270 9.05 -4.37 -3.68
C LEU A 270 9.75 -4.63 -2.36
N GLU A 271 9.01 -4.74 -1.26
CA GLU A 271 9.56 -5.04 0.06
C GLU A 271 10.34 -6.36 0.02
N THR A 272 9.74 -7.42 -0.53
CA THR A 272 10.41 -8.73 -0.71
C THR A 272 11.69 -8.62 -1.53
N ALA A 273 11.68 -7.85 -2.61
CA ALA A 273 12.85 -7.63 -3.45
C ALA A 273 13.95 -6.83 -2.71
N LEU A 274 13.57 -5.83 -1.91
CA LEU A 274 14.50 -5.06 -1.08
C LEU A 274 15.16 -5.96 -0.03
N PHE A 275 14.44 -6.92 0.55
CA PHE A 275 15.04 -7.97 1.41
C PHE A 275 15.91 -8.98 0.64
N ARG A 276 15.97 -8.91 -0.70
CA ARG A 276 16.67 -9.83 -1.59
C ARG A 276 16.17 -11.27 -1.51
N VAL A 277 14.90 -11.44 -1.13
CA VAL A 277 14.26 -12.75 -1.07
C VAL A 277 13.76 -13.13 -2.47
N PRO A 278 14.16 -14.28 -3.02
CA PRO A 278 13.56 -14.82 -4.25
C PRO A 278 12.06 -14.95 -4.11
N GLN A 279 11.30 -14.50 -5.11
CA GLN A 279 9.85 -14.47 -4.99
C GLN A 279 9.12 -14.97 -6.22
N VAL A 280 8.00 -15.65 -5.98
CA VAL A 280 6.98 -15.95 -6.98
C VAL A 280 5.82 -14.98 -6.77
N VAL A 281 5.52 -14.19 -7.79
CA VAL A 281 4.40 -13.24 -7.73
C VAL A 281 3.11 -13.95 -8.11
N CYS A 282 2.22 -14.09 -7.14
CA CYS A 282 0.92 -14.72 -7.30
C CYS A 282 -0.15 -13.68 -7.62
N TYR A 283 -0.95 -13.94 -8.64
CA TYR A 283 -2.09 -13.10 -8.99
C TYR A 283 -3.25 -13.98 -9.42
N TYR A 284 -4.18 -14.21 -8.51
CA TYR A 284 -5.41 -14.92 -8.81
C TYR A 284 -6.64 -14.06 -8.49
N THR A 285 -7.67 -14.19 -9.30
CA THR A 285 -9.00 -13.63 -9.05
C THR A 285 -10.07 -14.60 -9.56
N ALA A 286 -11.12 -14.80 -8.80
CA ALA A 286 -12.22 -15.70 -9.12
C ALA A 286 -12.89 -15.38 -10.48
N ALA A 287 -12.82 -14.13 -10.94
CA ALA A 287 -13.29 -13.67 -12.25
C ALA A 287 -12.22 -13.78 -13.36
N GLY A 288 -11.20 -14.62 -13.22
CA GLY A 288 -9.96 -14.63 -14.00
C GLY A 288 -10.12 -14.57 -15.52
N LYS A 289 -11.07 -15.30 -16.11
CA LYS A 289 -11.30 -15.24 -17.57
C LYS A 289 -11.85 -13.89 -18.04
N LEU A 290 -12.79 -13.30 -17.30
CA LEU A 290 -13.36 -11.98 -17.60
C LEU A 290 -12.34 -10.86 -17.32
N VAL A 291 -11.63 -10.97 -16.20
CA VAL A 291 -10.56 -10.02 -15.83
C VAL A 291 -9.39 -10.11 -16.82
N SER A 292 -9.01 -11.29 -17.28
CA SER A 292 -7.98 -11.47 -18.29
C SER A 292 -8.36 -10.84 -19.64
N PHE A 293 -9.63 -10.98 -20.05
CA PHE A 293 -10.15 -10.31 -21.24
C PHE A 293 -10.18 -8.78 -21.10
N LEU A 294 -10.73 -8.28 -20.00
CA LEU A 294 -10.78 -6.85 -19.70
C LEU A 294 -9.38 -6.26 -19.52
N ARG A 295 -8.44 -7.02 -18.94
CA ARG A 295 -7.05 -6.62 -18.77
C ARG A 295 -6.37 -6.30 -20.11
N ARG A 296 -6.54 -7.12 -21.13
CA ARG A 296 -5.96 -6.90 -22.47
C ARG A 296 -6.42 -5.58 -23.10
N HIS A 297 -7.61 -5.09 -22.73
CA HIS A 297 -8.23 -3.90 -23.35
C HIS A 297 -8.19 -2.66 -22.45
N ILE A 298 -8.00 -2.83 -21.13
CA ILE A 298 -8.08 -1.72 -20.16
C ILE A 298 -6.72 -1.36 -19.56
N LEU A 299 -5.86 -2.37 -19.28
CA LEU A 299 -4.55 -2.10 -18.70
C LEU A 299 -3.52 -1.81 -19.79
N LYS A 300 -2.89 -0.64 -19.67
CA LYS A 300 -1.83 -0.16 -20.56
C LYS A 300 -0.42 -0.56 -20.11
N VAL A 301 -0.31 -1.49 -19.15
CA VAL A 301 0.97 -1.87 -18.56
C VAL A 301 1.52 -3.17 -19.12
N LYS A 302 2.81 -3.18 -19.38
CA LYS A 302 3.56 -4.33 -19.89
C LYS A 302 3.68 -5.45 -18.85
N TYR A 303 3.82 -5.09 -17.57
CA TYR A 303 4.01 -6.01 -16.45
C TYR A 303 3.00 -5.75 -15.33
N ILE A 304 2.69 -6.77 -14.52
CA ILE A 304 1.80 -6.66 -13.37
C ILE A 304 2.59 -6.36 -12.09
N SER A 305 3.75 -6.98 -11.93
CA SER A 305 4.59 -6.78 -10.75
C SER A 305 5.30 -5.42 -10.83
N LEU A 306 5.29 -4.68 -9.72
CA LEU A 306 6.03 -3.42 -9.60
C LEU A 306 7.53 -3.60 -9.81
N VAL A 307 8.10 -4.73 -9.38
CA VAL A 307 9.52 -5.05 -9.59
C VAL A 307 9.85 -5.15 -11.08
N ASN A 308 9.00 -5.81 -11.87
CA ASN A 308 9.21 -5.93 -13.31
C ASN A 308 8.98 -4.59 -14.03
N LEU A 309 8.04 -3.76 -13.56
CA LEU A 309 7.81 -2.42 -14.08
C LEU A 309 8.99 -1.49 -13.84
N ILE A 310 9.58 -1.52 -12.65
CA ILE A 310 10.75 -0.70 -12.31
C ILE A 310 11.99 -1.18 -13.08
N ALA A 311 12.17 -2.49 -13.20
CA ALA A 311 13.31 -3.08 -13.90
C ALA A 311 13.19 -3.04 -15.43
N ASP A 312 12.00 -2.72 -15.96
CA ASP A 312 11.59 -2.84 -17.38
C ASP A 312 12.04 -4.17 -18.02
N ARG A 313 11.97 -5.25 -17.23
CA ARG A 313 12.36 -6.59 -17.65
C ARG A 313 11.28 -7.59 -17.26
N ASP A 314 10.94 -8.47 -18.22
CA ASP A 314 10.23 -9.70 -17.89
C ASP A 314 11.23 -10.69 -17.26
N ARG A 315 11.54 -10.47 -16.00
CA ARG A 315 12.05 -11.58 -15.21
C ARG A 315 10.84 -12.45 -14.95
N LYS A 316 10.80 -13.63 -15.56
CA LYS A 316 9.87 -14.69 -15.18
C LYS A 316 10.03 -14.90 -13.68
N SER A 317 9.27 -14.16 -12.90
CA SER A 317 8.84 -14.62 -11.61
C SER A 317 8.09 -15.88 -11.98
N VAL A 318 8.66 -17.03 -11.68
CA VAL A 318 8.05 -18.31 -12.02
C VAL A 318 6.64 -18.26 -11.44
N VAL A 319 5.68 -18.34 -12.31
CA VAL A 319 4.26 -18.50 -11.97
C VAL A 319 4.04 -19.96 -11.68
#